data_dc4bd1763605cfdc4b32ddde967338ac
#
_entry.id   dc4bd1763605cfdc4b32ddde967338ac
#
_cell.length_a   1.000
_cell.length_b   1.000
_cell.length_c   1.000
_cell.angle_alpha   90.00
_cell.angle_beta   90.00
_cell.angle_gamma   90.00
#
_symmetry.space_group_name_H-M   'P 1'
#
loop_
_entity.id
_entity.type
_entity.pdbx_description
1 polymer ?
#
loop_
_entity_poly.entity_id
_entity_poly.type
_entity_poly.pdbx_seq_one_letter_code
_entity_poly.pdbx_strand_id
1 'polypeptide(L)'
;MKTPFYNRVQTHFNTEVIELIQEEIAFMGVKELQKHIRNKNLSPVEITKVFLERIQTLNPILNAFLTITAEYALNQAKICENSIMKNDSVGPLHGIPISIKDLEETKSIRTTFGSKAFDNYIPDYDSIVVERVKKAGGIILGKTNTPEFGFKGTTENLLGEACKNPWNRSRTSGGSSGGAAASVASGMSTLATGSDGGGSIRIPSSFCGTYGIKPTLGRVPKISTGSLEQPPAHNILTQSGPITRSVEDAAILLNVLSGSDTRDLASPILPKENFLEACEGNVKNLRIGWTPDFGYTPVDDEVLKITKESALSLESLGCSVEESDLKLVNPTEHFLRIFACLIAGSRNASKNLDLNQLTDYAQEG
;
A
#
# COMPACT_ATOMS: atom_id res chain seq x y z
N MET A 1 -19.05 6.84 27.22
CA MET A 1 -18.17 7.41 28.26
C MET A 1 -16.97 7.99 27.51
N LYS A 2 -16.70 9.26 27.68
CA LYS A 2 -15.51 9.90 27.11
C LYS A 2 -14.29 9.38 27.85
N THR A 3 -13.23 9.00 27.13
CA THR A 3 -12.00 8.50 27.77
C THR A 3 -11.36 9.62 28.63
N PRO A 4 -10.66 9.27 29.72
CA PRO A 4 -10.03 10.27 30.60
C PRO A 4 -9.04 11.19 29.87
N PHE A 5 -8.46 10.73 28.76
CA PHE A 5 -7.50 11.49 27.96
C PHE A 5 -8.19 12.60 27.14
N TYR A 6 -9.29 12.31 26.47
CA TYR A 6 -10.03 13.29 25.68
C TYR A 6 -10.56 14.46 26.51
N ASN A 7 -11.03 14.17 27.73
CA ASN A 7 -11.47 15.20 28.67
C ASN A 7 -10.31 16.04 29.22
N ARG A 8 -9.08 15.52 29.31
CA ARG A 8 -7.89 16.28 29.70
C ARG A 8 -7.42 17.23 28.58
N VAL A 9 -7.47 16.78 27.32
CA VAL A 9 -6.99 17.56 26.18
C VAL A 9 -7.93 18.75 25.87
N GLN A 10 -9.26 18.57 25.96
CA GLN A 10 -10.21 19.65 25.63
C GLN A 10 -10.25 20.80 26.64
N THR A 11 -9.81 20.60 27.89
CA THR A 11 -9.97 21.61 28.94
C THR A 11 -8.72 22.47 29.24
N HIS A 12 -7.54 22.10 28.70
CA HIS A 12 -6.29 22.74 29.14
C HIS A 12 -5.24 22.98 28.04
N PHE A 13 -5.48 22.63 26.79
CA PHE A 13 -4.50 22.81 25.72
C PHE A 13 -4.99 23.78 24.63
N ASN A 14 -4.10 24.68 24.22
CA ASN A 14 -4.26 25.55 23.07
C ASN A 14 -4.44 24.70 21.78
N THR A 15 -5.13 25.22 20.77
CA THR A 15 -5.37 24.58 19.47
C THR A 15 -4.08 24.04 18.85
N GLU A 16 -2.97 24.77 18.96
CA GLU A 16 -1.65 24.36 18.47
C GLU A 16 -1.12 23.07 19.12
N VAL A 17 -1.38 22.89 20.43
CA VAL A 17 -0.94 21.65 21.15
C VAL A 17 -1.78 20.45 20.73
N ILE A 18 -3.07 20.66 20.46
CA ILE A 18 -3.95 19.59 19.96
C ILE A 18 -3.52 19.16 18.56
N GLU A 19 -3.17 20.10 17.69
CA GLU A 19 -2.66 19.82 16.34
C GLU A 19 -1.33 19.05 16.38
N LEU A 20 -0.40 19.44 17.26
CA LEU A 20 0.88 18.74 17.46
C LEU A 20 0.67 17.28 17.89
N ILE A 21 -0.24 17.02 18.82
CA ILE A 21 -0.56 15.65 19.27
C ILE A 21 -1.18 14.83 18.13
N GLN A 22 -2.03 15.42 17.33
CA GLN A 22 -2.64 14.76 16.16
C GLN A 22 -1.59 14.42 15.09
N GLU A 23 -0.63 15.31 14.86
CA GLU A 23 0.45 15.07 13.93
C GLU A 23 1.37 13.94 14.41
N GLU A 24 1.74 13.92 15.68
CA GLU A 24 2.50 12.82 16.28
C GLU A 24 1.80 11.47 16.07
N ILE A 25 0.50 11.37 16.39
CA ILE A 25 -0.28 10.13 16.20
C ILE A 25 -0.29 9.69 14.73
N ALA A 26 -0.44 10.61 13.79
CA ALA A 26 -0.49 10.31 12.37
C ALA A 26 0.82 9.74 11.81
N PHE A 27 1.96 10.03 12.47
CA PHE A 27 3.28 9.56 12.04
C PHE A 27 3.86 8.45 12.94
N MET A 28 3.17 8.02 13.99
CA MET A 28 3.55 6.84 14.77
C MET A 28 3.60 5.58 13.91
N GLY A 29 4.55 4.69 14.18
CA GLY A 29 4.60 3.35 13.61
C GLY A 29 3.61 2.39 14.26
N VAL A 30 3.42 1.23 13.64
CA VAL A 30 2.47 0.21 14.12
C VAL A 30 2.74 -0.22 15.55
N LYS A 31 4.00 -0.53 15.89
CA LYS A 31 4.37 -0.97 17.26
C LYS A 31 4.04 0.07 18.32
N GLU A 32 4.28 1.33 18.00
CA GLU A 32 4.03 2.45 18.91
C GLU A 32 2.52 2.64 19.13
N LEU A 33 1.74 2.69 18.05
CA LEU A 33 0.28 2.72 18.13
C LEU A 33 -0.27 1.54 18.94
N GLN A 34 0.21 0.33 18.66
CA GLN A 34 -0.18 -0.88 19.43
C GLN A 34 0.15 -0.78 20.91
N LYS A 35 1.31 -0.22 21.26
CA LYS A 35 1.70 0.02 22.66
C LYS A 35 0.71 0.96 23.34
N HIS A 36 0.35 2.07 22.68
CA HIS A 36 -0.63 3.01 23.22
C HIS A 36 -2.03 2.39 23.34
N ILE A 37 -2.46 1.60 22.36
CA ILE A 37 -3.75 0.88 22.39
C ILE A 37 -3.80 -0.13 23.55
N ARG A 38 -2.78 -0.99 23.67
CA ARG A 38 -2.72 -2.02 24.73
C ARG A 38 -2.68 -1.41 26.13
N ASN A 39 -1.94 -0.31 26.30
CA ASN A 39 -1.85 0.42 27.56
C ASN A 39 -3.08 1.30 27.81
N LYS A 40 -4.07 1.32 26.91
CA LYS A 40 -5.29 2.15 27.01
C LYS A 40 -5.00 3.66 27.09
N ASN A 41 -3.85 4.09 26.54
CA ASN A 41 -3.46 5.51 26.47
C ASN A 41 -4.17 6.21 25.31
N LEU A 42 -4.34 5.50 24.18
CA LEU A 42 -5.08 5.95 23.00
C LEU A 42 -6.09 4.87 22.60
N SER A 43 -7.31 5.25 22.28
CA SER A 43 -8.28 4.30 21.76
C SER A 43 -8.17 4.15 20.25
N PRO A 44 -8.53 2.98 19.67
CA PRO A 44 -8.68 2.83 18.23
C PRO A 44 -9.61 3.86 17.60
N VAL A 45 -10.63 4.33 18.35
CA VAL A 45 -11.57 5.36 17.89
C VAL A 45 -10.90 6.73 17.80
N GLU A 46 -10.09 7.11 18.80
CA GLU A 46 -9.33 8.37 18.78
C GLU A 46 -8.32 8.38 17.64
N ILE A 47 -7.54 7.31 17.50
CA ILE A 47 -6.57 7.15 16.41
C ILE A 47 -7.28 7.26 15.05
N THR A 48 -8.38 6.53 14.84
CA THR A 48 -9.11 6.54 13.56
C THR A 48 -9.64 7.94 13.23
N LYS A 49 -10.12 8.70 14.22
CA LYS A 49 -10.56 10.08 14.01
C LYS A 49 -9.44 10.98 13.51
N VAL A 50 -8.24 10.89 14.10
CA VAL A 50 -7.06 11.66 13.64
C VAL A 50 -6.80 11.41 12.16
N PHE A 51 -6.79 10.16 11.72
CA PHE A 51 -6.56 9.84 10.31
C PHE A 51 -7.70 10.31 9.40
N LEU A 52 -8.95 10.20 9.82
CA LEU A 52 -10.10 10.67 9.04
C LEU A 52 -10.09 12.20 8.89
N GLU A 53 -9.74 12.95 9.93
CA GLU A 53 -9.58 14.40 9.90
C GLU A 53 -8.45 14.81 8.94
N ARG A 54 -7.31 14.12 8.97
CA ARG A 54 -6.22 14.34 8.01
C ARG A 54 -6.65 14.02 6.58
N ILE A 55 -7.38 12.93 6.36
CA ILE A 55 -7.93 12.61 5.03
C ILE A 55 -8.87 13.73 4.57
N GLN A 56 -9.76 14.20 5.42
CA GLN A 56 -10.69 15.29 5.08
C GLN A 56 -9.95 16.58 4.67
N THR A 57 -8.83 16.87 5.32
CA THR A 57 -8.03 18.07 5.05
C THR A 57 -7.15 17.93 3.81
N LEU A 58 -6.46 16.79 3.67
CA LEU A 58 -5.40 16.63 2.67
C LEU A 58 -5.87 15.97 1.37
N ASN A 59 -6.91 15.12 1.41
CA ASN A 59 -7.37 14.43 0.21
C ASN A 59 -7.90 15.36 -0.89
N PRO A 60 -8.60 16.47 -0.62
CA PRO A 60 -8.98 17.45 -1.63
C PRO A 60 -7.80 18.07 -2.37
N ILE A 61 -6.61 18.06 -1.75
CA ILE A 61 -5.38 18.64 -2.31
C ILE A 61 -4.57 17.57 -3.06
N LEU A 62 -4.46 16.37 -2.50
CA LEU A 62 -3.58 15.31 -2.98
C LEU A 62 -4.28 14.28 -3.86
N ASN A 63 -5.59 14.13 -3.72
CA ASN A 63 -6.41 13.15 -4.43
C ASN A 63 -5.89 11.71 -4.27
N ALA A 64 -5.50 11.35 -3.04
CA ALA A 64 -4.93 10.05 -2.71
C ALA A 64 -5.98 8.95 -2.50
N PHE A 65 -7.24 9.30 -2.20
CA PHE A 65 -8.35 8.38 -2.01
C PHE A 65 -9.45 8.63 -3.04
N LEU A 66 -9.97 7.55 -3.63
CA LEU A 66 -11.18 7.53 -4.49
C LEU A 66 -12.45 7.26 -3.68
N THR A 67 -12.33 6.53 -2.57
CA THR A 67 -13.44 6.23 -1.66
C THR A 67 -12.95 6.34 -0.22
N ILE A 68 -13.65 7.12 0.60
CA ILE A 68 -13.38 7.27 2.03
C ILE A 68 -14.49 6.53 2.79
N THR A 69 -14.12 5.69 3.76
CA THR A 69 -15.03 4.81 4.49
C THR A 69 -15.19 5.21 5.95
N ALA A 70 -15.45 6.50 6.22
CA ALA A 70 -15.42 7.07 7.56
C ALA A 70 -16.34 6.36 8.56
N GLU A 71 -17.60 6.11 8.20
CA GLU A 71 -18.54 5.43 9.07
C GLU A 71 -18.13 3.98 9.33
N TYR A 72 -17.73 3.25 8.28
CA TYR A 72 -17.23 1.89 8.40
C TYR A 72 -15.99 1.84 9.31
N ALA A 73 -15.01 2.72 9.08
CA ALA A 73 -13.77 2.78 9.87
C ALA A 73 -14.05 3.06 11.36
N LEU A 74 -14.93 4.02 11.67
CA LEU A 74 -15.32 4.32 13.04
C LEU A 74 -16.08 3.16 13.71
N ASN A 75 -16.90 2.43 12.98
CA ASN A 75 -17.59 1.26 13.50
C ASN A 75 -16.60 0.12 13.80
N GLN A 76 -15.62 -0.13 12.90
CA GLN A 76 -14.54 -1.09 13.16
C GLN A 76 -13.69 -0.66 14.36
N ALA A 77 -13.36 0.62 14.47
CA ALA A 77 -12.60 1.17 15.60
C ALA A 77 -13.31 0.93 16.95
N LYS A 78 -14.63 1.10 17.02
CA LYS A 78 -15.42 0.80 18.22
C LYS A 78 -15.39 -0.70 18.57
N ILE A 79 -15.44 -1.59 17.57
CA ILE A 79 -15.31 -3.03 17.79
C ILE A 79 -13.93 -3.35 18.36
N CYS A 80 -12.87 -2.77 17.80
CA CYS A 80 -11.51 -2.94 18.29
C CYS A 80 -11.35 -2.41 19.73
N GLU A 81 -11.88 -1.22 20.02
CA GLU A 81 -11.85 -0.64 21.37
C GLU A 81 -12.54 -1.57 22.39
N ASN A 82 -13.73 -2.10 22.05
CA ASN A 82 -14.45 -3.01 22.92
C ASN A 82 -13.67 -4.30 23.21
N SER A 83 -12.97 -4.86 22.22
CA SER A 83 -12.13 -6.06 22.41
C SER A 83 -10.96 -5.78 23.37
N ILE A 84 -10.30 -4.62 23.24
CA ILE A 84 -9.24 -4.19 24.16
C ILE A 84 -9.78 -4.01 25.58
N MET A 85 -10.98 -3.42 25.74
CA MET A 85 -11.58 -3.24 27.06
C MET A 85 -11.93 -4.56 27.73
N LYS A 86 -12.28 -5.60 26.95
CA LYS A 86 -12.55 -6.96 27.42
C LYS A 86 -11.29 -7.80 27.64
N ASN A 87 -10.10 -7.31 27.25
CA ASN A 87 -8.83 -8.03 27.21
C ASN A 87 -8.87 -9.28 26.31
N ASP A 88 -9.60 -9.21 25.21
CA ASP A 88 -9.65 -10.29 24.21
C ASP A 88 -8.28 -10.49 23.56
N SER A 89 -8.03 -11.70 23.04
CA SER A 89 -6.87 -11.95 22.17
C SER A 89 -7.09 -11.26 20.82
N VAL A 90 -6.15 -10.43 20.41
CA VAL A 90 -6.30 -9.56 19.25
C VAL A 90 -5.22 -9.81 18.19
N GLY A 91 -5.55 -9.50 16.94
CA GLY A 91 -4.65 -9.68 15.80
C GLY A 91 -3.52 -8.64 15.73
N PRO A 92 -2.52 -8.89 14.85
CA PRO A 92 -1.32 -8.06 14.74
C PRO A 92 -1.54 -6.67 14.14
N LEU A 93 -2.70 -6.36 13.59
CA LEU A 93 -3.07 -5.02 13.12
C LEU A 93 -4.26 -4.44 13.89
N HIS A 94 -4.56 -4.98 15.06
CA HIS A 94 -5.76 -4.60 15.80
C HIS A 94 -5.77 -3.11 16.16
N GLY A 95 -6.77 -2.40 15.64
CA GLY A 95 -6.93 -0.96 15.87
C GLY A 95 -6.01 -0.07 15.01
N ILE A 96 -5.27 -0.64 14.05
CA ILE A 96 -4.34 0.10 13.19
C ILE A 96 -5.04 0.56 11.92
N PRO A 97 -5.05 1.89 11.62
CA PRO A 97 -5.60 2.43 10.38
C PRO A 97 -4.77 2.04 9.15
N ILE A 98 -5.43 1.52 8.13
CA ILE A 98 -4.82 1.07 6.88
C ILE A 98 -5.66 1.53 5.68
N SER A 99 -5.00 1.85 4.57
CA SER A 99 -5.66 2.11 3.29
C SER A 99 -5.46 0.95 2.32
N ILE A 100 -6.46 0.69 1.49
CA ILE A 100 -6.48 -0.41 0.53
C ILE A 100 -6.42 0.14 -0.89
N LYS A 101 -5.51 -0.36 -1.72
CA LYS A 101 -5.46 0.02 -3.14
C LYS A 101 -6.79 -0.30 -3.83
N ASP A 102 -7.26 0.59 -4.69
CA ASP A 102 -8.56 0.43 -5.34
C ASP A 102 -8.59 -0.61 -6.49
N LEU A 103 -7.61 -1.49 -6.52
CA LEU A 103 -7.57 -2.72 -7.32
C LEU A 103 -7.88 -3.98 -6.50
N GLU A 104 -8.11 -3.84 -5.18
CA GLU A 104 -8.44 -4.96 -4.29
C GLU A 104 -9.92 -4.91 -3.94
N GLU A 105 -10.67 -5.91 -4.34
CA GLU A 105 -12.09 -6.01 -4.01
C GLU A 105 -12.27 -6.01 -2.50
N THR A 106 -13.19 -5.15 -2.05
CA THR A 106 -13.48 -4.98 -0.64
C THR A 106 -14.99 -5.06 -0.44
N LYS A 107 -15.44 -6.13 0.19
CA LYS A 107 -16.88 -6.39 0.41
C LYS A 107 -17.59 -5.19 1.01
N SER A 108 -18.70 -4.81 0.37
CA SER A 108 -19.56 -3.69 0.77
C SER A 108 -18.91 -2.31 0.72
N ILE A 109 -17.75 -2.19 0.08
CA ILE A 109 -17.04 -0.91 -0.13
C ILE A 109 -16.83 -0.71 -1.62
N ARG A 110 -17.24 0.46 -2.13
CA ARG A 110 -17.06 0.85 -3.54
C ARG A 110 -15.61 0.60 -3.97
N THR A 111 -15.44 -0.14 -5.06
CA THR A 111 -14.14 -0.50 -5.65
C THR A 111 -14.20 -0.25 -7.15
N THR A 112 -13.47 0.76 -7.63
CA THR A 112 -13.62 1.26 -9.00
C THR A 112 -12.59 0.73 -9.97
N PHE A 113 -11.53 0.10 -9.50
CA PHE A 113 -10.35 -0.25 -10.30
C PHE A 113 -9.72 0.96 -11.03
N GLY A 114 -9.97 2.19 -10.53
CA GLY A 114 -9.58 3.43 -11.19
C GLY A 114 -10.35 3.72 -12.49
N SER A 115 -11.44 3.01 -12.77
CA SER A 115 -12.23 3.10 -13.99
C SER A 115 -13.61 3.71 -13.73
N LYS A 116 -14.02 4.63 -14.60
CA LYS A 116 -15.36 5.20 -14.58
C LYS A 116 -16.44 4.15 -14.90
N ALA A 117 -16.10 3.11 -15.64
CA ALA A 117 -17.00 2.00 -15.95
C ALA A 117 -17.41 1.22 -14.68
N PHE A 118 -16.61 1.29 -13.61
CA PHE A 118 -16.86 0.65 -12.31
C PHE A 118 -17.18 1.66 -11.20
N ASP A 119 -17.57 2.88 -11.55
CA ASP A 119 -17.78 3.96 -10.58
C ASP A 119 -18.76 3.59 -9.42
N ASN A 120 -19.74 2.75 -9.70
CA ASN A 120 -20.73 2.32 -8.73
C ASN A 120 -20.57 0.84 -8.31
N TYR A 121 -19.47 0.19 -8.65
CA TYR A 121 -19.29 -1.21 -8.32
C TYR A 121 -18.99 -1.41 -6.83
N ILE A 122 -19.78 -2.26 -6.18
CA ILE A 122 -19.62 -2.66 -4.78
C ILE A 122 -19.49 -4.18 -4.74
N PRO A 123 -18.30 -4.74 -4.45
CA PRO A 123 -18.10 -6.17 -4.34
C PRO A 123 -18.91 -6.80 -3.21
N ASP A 124 -19.33 -8.05 -3.39
CA ASP A 124 -19.96 -8.89 -2.37
C ASP A 124 -18.98 -9.82 -1.64
N TYR A 125 -17.68 -9.76 -2.01
CA TYR A 125 -16.58 -10.52 -1.42
C TYR A 125 -15.36 -9.61 -1.18
N ASP A 126 -14.44 -10.10 -0.36
CA ASP A 126 -13.12 -9.52 -0.15
C ASP A 126 -12.05 -10.26 -0.97
N SER A 127 -11.05 -9.55 -1.47
CA SER A 127 -9.82 -10.19 -1.94
C SER A 127 -9.08 -10.85 -0.76
N ILE A 128 -8.18 -11.81 -1.03
CA ILE A 128 -7.38 -12.46 0.03
C ILE A 128 -6.61 -11.44 0.87
N VAL A 129 -6.07 -10.41 0.23
CA VAL A 129 -5.37 -9.30 0.90
C VAL A 129 -6.27 -8.61 1.91
N VAL A 130 -7.48 -8.27 1.50
CA VAL A 130 -8.46 -7.58 2.36
C VAL A 130 -8.97 -8.49 3.48
N GLU A 131 -9.26 -9.76 3.18
CA GLU A 131 -9.63 -10.76 4.20
C GLU A 131 -8.57 -10.83 5.31
N ARG A 132 -7.29 -10.89 4.93
CA ARG A 132 -6.17 -10.99 5.87
C ARG A 132 -6.02 -9.74 6.71
N VAL A 133 -6.15 -8.56 6.10
CA VAL A 133 -6.13 -7.28 6.82
C VAL A 133 -7.27 -7.20 7.84
N LYS A 134 -8.50 -7.52 7.44
CA LYS A 134 -9.66 -7.53 8.35
C LYS A 134 -9.49 -8.53 9.48
N LYS A 135 -9.02 -9.76 9.17
CA LYS A 135 -8.76 -10.81 10.17
C LYS A 135 -7.67 -10.41 11.17
N ALA A 136 -6.68 -9.63 10.72
CA ALA A 136 -5.63 -9.09 11.58
C ALA A 136 -6.10 -7.92 12.46
N GLY A 137 -7.33 -7.41 12.26
CA GLY A 137 -7.91 -6.31 13.03
C GLY A 137 -7.57 -4.92 12.48
N GLY A 138 -7.11 -4.82 11.23
CA GLY A 138 -6.85 -3.53 10.57
C GLY A 138 -8.13 -2.75 10.29
N ILE A 139 -8.09 -1.43 10.49
CA ILE A 139 -9.21 -0.51 10.28
C ILE A 139 -9.07 0.12 8.89
N ILE A 140 -9.94 -0.27 7.96
CA ILE A 140 -9.89 0.23 6.58
C ILE A 140 -10.44 1.66 6.52
N LEU A 141 -9.58 2.62 6.17
CA LEU A 141 -9.92 4.04 6.03
C LEU A 141 -10.56 4.39 4.69
N GLY A 142 -10.29 3.58 3.66
CA GLY A 142 -10.79 3.81 2.31
C GLY A 142 -9.97 3.12 1.24
N LYS A 143 -10.32 3.44 -0.02
CA LYS A 143 -9.70 2.93 -1.24
C LYS A 143 -8.82 4.00 -1.86
N THR A 144 -7.54 3.68 -2.06
CA THR A 144 -6.56 4.64 -2.58
C THR A 144 -6.55 4.71 -4.09
N ASN A 145 -6.28 5.91 -4.60
CA ASN A 145 -6.28 6.23 -6.01
C ASN A 145 -5.24 5.42 -6.80
N THR A 146 -5.62 5.02 -8.01
CA THR A 146 -4.85 4.21 -8.95
C THR A 146 -5.22 4.61 -10.37
N PRO A 147 -4.32 4.52 -11.36
CA PRO A 147 -4.73 4.61 -12.76
C PRO A 147 -5.66 3.45 -13.10
N GLU A 148 -6.42 3.61 -14.15
CA GLU A 148 -7.38 2.62 -14.62
C GLU A 148 -6.72 1.25 -14.78
N PHE A 149 -7.28 0.24 -14.12
CA PHE A 149 -6.79 -1.15 -14.03
C PHE A 149 -5.32 -1.30 -13.61
N GLY A 150 -4.69 -0.24 -13.14
CA GLY A 150 -3.30 -0.26 -12.72
C GLY A 150 -2.29 -0.24 -13.87
N PHE A 151 -2.67 0.13 -15.08
CA PHE A 151 -1.85 -0.02 -16.29
C PHE A 151 -0.88 1.13 -16.57
N LYS A 152 -0.71 2.07 -15.64
CA LYS A 152 0.17 3.24 -15.84
C LYS A 152 1.12 3.46 -14.68
N GLY A 153 2.30 4.03 -14.97
CA GLY A 153 3.32 4.40 -13.96
C GLY A 153 3.06 5.75 -13.27
N THR A 154 1.93 6.40 -13.60
CA THR A 154 1.39 7.61 -12.95
C THR A 154 -0.01 7.33 -12.45
N THR A 155 -0.55 8.15 -11.53
CA THR A 155 -1.88 7.92 -10.97
C THR A 155 -2.84 9.01 -11.40
N GLU A 156 -3.54 8.73 -12.48
CA GLU A 156 -4.59 9.55 -13.08
C GLU A 156 -5.67 8.65 -13.71
N ASN A 157 -6.91 9.09 -13.68
CA ASN A 157 -8.06 8.37 -14.22
C ASN A 157 -9.23 9.34 -14.47
N LEU A 158 -10.37 8.83 -14.99
CA LEU A 158 -11.56 9.64 -15.30
C LEU A 158 -12.49 9.89 -14.10
N LEU A 159 -12.13 9.44 -12.89
CA LEU A 159 -12.93 9.60 -11.67
C LEU A 159 -12.66 10.93 -10.95
N GLY A 160 -11.59 11.62 -11.30
CA GLY A 160 -11.22 12.88 -10.69
C GLY A 160 -9.84 13.38 -11.14
N GLU A 161 -9.27 14.29 -10.37
CA GLU A 161 -7.92 14.80 -10.66
C GLU A 161 -6.85 13.74 -10.41
N ALA A 162 -5.66 13.93 -11.03
CA ALA A 162 -4.50 13.09 -10.79
C ALA A 162 -4.04 13.14 -9.32
N CYS A 163 -3.55 12.02 -8.81
CA CYS A 163 -2.95 11.96 -7.48
C CYS A 163 -1.62 12.73 -7.48
N LYS A 164 -1.48 13.69 -6.58
CA LYS A 164 -0.32 14.59 -6.49
C LYS A 164 0.70 14.06 -5.50
N ASN A 165 1.97 14.35 -5.75
CA ASN A 165 3.05 14.02 -4.85
C ASN A 165 2.98 14.93 -3.59
N PRO A 166 2.99 14.37 -2.37
CA PRO A 166 2.92 15.16 -1.15
C PRO A 166 4.05 16.18 -0.95
N TRP A 167 5.24 15.87 -1.47
CA TRP A 167 6.43 16.73 -1.36
C TRP A 167 6.43 17.88 -2.38
N ASN A 168 5.87 17.62 -3.58
CA ASN A 168 5.73 18.63 -4.62
C ASN A 168 4.46 18.38 -5.45
N ARG A 169 3.44 19.18 -5.20
CA ARG A 169 2.12 19.04 -5.81
C ARG A 169 2.07 19.28 -7.33
N SER A 170 3.15 19.79 -7.94
CA SER A 170 3.29 19.89 -9.39
C SER A 170 3.80 18.59 -10.03
N ARG A 171 4.17 17.59 -9.22
CA ARG A 171 4.69 16.30 -9.64
C ARG A 171 3.68 15.18 -9.38
N THR A 172 3.82 14.11 -10.15
CA THR A 172 3.04 12.88 -9.93
C THR A 172 3.47 12.16 -8.65
N SER A 173 2.56 11.48 -8.00
CA SER A 173 2.86 10.53 -6.92
C SER A 173 3.48 9.22 -7.42
N GLY A 174 3.66 9.06 -8.74
CA GLY A 174 3.96 7.78 -9.35
C GLY A 174 2.72 6.90 -9.48
N GLY A 175 2.89 5.66 -9.89
CA GLY A 175 1.80 4.69 -10.11
C GLY A 175 2.31 3.25 -10.27
N SER A 176 1.39 2.32 -10.23
CA SER A 176 -0.07 2.50 -10.12
C SER A 176 -0.56 2.61 -8.68
N SER A 177 0.26 2.43 -7.63
CA SER A 177 -0.14 2.59 -6.23
C SER A 177 0.16 4.01 -5.70
N GLY A 178 -0.04 5.05 -6.54
CA GLY A 178 0.32 6.42 -6.18
C GLY A 178 -0.51 6.98 -5.02
N GLY A 179 -1.81 6.69 -4.97
CA GLY A 179 -2.66 7.07 -3.86
C GLY A 179 -2.24 6.43 -2.53
N ALA A 180 -1.80 5.16 -2.57
CA ALA A 180 -1.28 4.45 -1.39
C ALA A 180 -0.01 5.12 -0.85
N ALA A 181 0.99 5.38 -1.72
CA ALA A 181 2.22 6.04 -1.32
C ALA A 181 1.97 7.47 -0.82
N ALA A 182 1.14 8.25 -1.53
CA ALA A 182 0.79 9.60 -1.11
C ALA A 182 0.06 9.61 0.25
N SER A 183 -0.85 8.66 0.50
CA SER A 183 -1.58 8.58 1.78
C SER A 183 -0.65 8.27 2.95
N VAL A 184 0.32 7.38 2.77
CA VAL A 184 1.30 7.01 3.81
C VAL A 184 2.30 8.14 4.05
N ALA A 185 2.84 8.74 2.99
CA ALA A 185 3.81 9.82 3.08
C ALA A 185 3.24 11.05 3.80
N SER A 186 1.96 11.36 3.59
CA SER A 186 1.28 12.52 4.19
C SER A 186 0.63 12.22 5.54
N GLY A 187 0.79 11.03 6.11
CA GLY A 187 0.17 10.64 7.37
C GLY A 187 -1.35 10.49 7.30
N MET A 188 -1.93 10.27 6.13
CA MET A 188 -3.36 9.93 5.95
C MET A 188 -3.66 8.46 6.20
N SER A 189 -2.65 7.61 6.29
CA SER A 189 -2.74 6.23 6.78
C SER A 189 -1.41 5.78 7.37
N THR A 190 -1.46 4.85 8.34
CA THR A 190 -0.26 4.25 8.92
C THR A 190 0.39 3.29 7.92
N LEU A 191 -0.42 2.46 7.30
CA LEU A 191 -0.08 1.41 6.35
C LEU A 191 -0.93 1.55 5.09
N ALA A 192 -0.41 1.06 3.97
CA ALA A 192 -1.20 0.88 2.75
C ALA A 192 -0.85 -0.43 2.04
N THR A 193 -1.85 -1.00 1.36
CA THR A 193 -1.59 -2.07 0.40
C THR A 193 -1.31 -1.47 -0.98
N GLY A 194 -0.36 -2.04 -1.68
CA GLY A 194 -0.08 -1.78 -3.09
C GLY A 194 -0.02 -3.06 -3.90
N SER A 195 0.11 -2.94 -5.21
CA SER A 195 0.41 -4.07 -6.10
C SER A 195 1.43 -3.65 -7.14
N ASP A 196 2.29 -4.57 -7.58
CA ASP A 196 3.43 -4.29 -8.45
C ASP A 196 3.63 -5.40 -9.48
N GLY A 197 3.40 -5.09 -10.75
CA GLY A 197 3.68 -5.97 -11.89
C GLY A 197 4.78 -5.41 -12.81
N GLY A 198 5.02 -4.10 -12.75
CA GLY A 198 6.03 -3.40 -13.55
C GLY A 198 6.64 -2.21 -12.80
N GLY A 199 6.62 -2.21 -11.45
CA GLY A 199 7.12 -1.12 -10.63
C GLY A 199 6.07 -0.44 -9.77
N SER A 200 4.83 -0.89 -9.78
CA SER A 200 3.68 -0.14 -9.23
C SER A 200 3.62 -0.06 -7.69
N ILE A 201 4.51 -0.70 -6.94
CA ILE A 201 4.83 -0.39 -5.53
C ILE A 201 6.10 0.48 -5.49
N ARG A 202 7.14 0.06 -6.21
CA ARG A 202 8.49 0.64 -6.14
C ARG A 202 8.54 2.07 -6.70
N ILE A 203 7.89 2.33 -7.83
CA ILE A 203 7.82 3.68 -8.44
C ILE A 203 7.19 4.70 -7.47
N PRO A 204 5.94 4.51 -6.98
CA PRO A 204 5.34 5.48 -6.09
C PRO A 204 6.05 5.56 -4.73
N SER A 205 6.63 4.48 -4.23
CA SER A 205 7.42 4.51 -3.00
C SER A 205 8.66 5.38 -3.16
N SER A 206 9.39 5.25 -4.28
CA SER A 206 10.53 6.10 -4.60
C SER A 206 10.12 7.58 -4.73
N PHE A 207 9.03 7.87 -5.42
CA PHE A 207 8.60 9.26 -5.67
C PHE A 207 8.05 9.95 -4.43
N CYS A 208 7.39 9.21 -3.54
CA CYS A 208 6.77 9.76 -2.33
C CYS A 208 7.64 9.61 -1.07
N GLY A 209 8.83 9.01 -1.16
CA GLY A 209 9.73 8.81 -0.02
C GLY A 209 9.15 7.83 1.01
N THR A 210 8.48 6.77 0.54
CA THR A 210 7.96 5.67 1.37
C THR A 210 8.77 4.39 1.13
N TYR A 211 8.60 3.42 2.02
CA TYR A 211 9.18 2.09 1.87
C TYR A 211 8.15 1.13 1.25
N GLY A 212 8.53 0.45 0.18
CA GLY A 212 7.65 -0.49 -0.52
C GLY A 212 8.35 -1.81 -0.83
N ILE A 213 7.66 -2.92 -0.59
CA ILE A 213 8.16 -4.26 -0.93
C ILE A 213 7.30 -4.86 -2.04
N LYS A 214 7.94 -5.24 -3.16
CA LYS A 214 7.39 -6.19 -4.12
C LYS A 214 7.82 -7.60 -3.72
N PRO A 215 6.96 -8.40 -3.10
CA PRO A 215 7.31 -9.76 -2.70
C PRO A 215 7.59 -10.67 -3.91
N THR A 216 8.21 -11.80 -3.65
CA THR A 216 8.33 -12.89 -4.63
C THR A 216 6.95 -13.38 -5.05
N LEU A 217 6.80 -13.80 -6.30
CA LEU A 217 5.55 -14.33 -6.86
C LEU A 217 4.95 -15.40 -5.94
N GLY A 218 3.66 -15.27 -5.65
CA GLY A 218 2.90 -16.19 -4.80
C GLY A 218 3.12 -16.02 -3.28
N ARG A 219 4.07 -15.20 -2.84
CA ARG A 219 4.28 -14.94 -1.42
C ARG A 219 3.06 -14.32 -0.76
N VAL A 220 2.40 -13.39 -1.45
CA VAL A 220 1.10 -12.84 -1.09
C VAL A 220 0.08 -13.37 -2.09
N PRO A 221 -0.80 -14.28 -1.69
CA PRO A 221 -1.76 -14.89 -2.59
C PRO A 221 -2.74 -13.86 -3.16
N LYS A 222 -3.11 -14.08 -4.40
CA LYS A 222 -4.08 -13.27 -5.11
C LYS A 222 -5.13 -14.16 -5.75
N ILE A 223 -6.40 -13.88 -5.48
CA ILE A 223 -7.47 -14.43 -6.31
C ILE A 223 -7.49 -13.58 -7.56
N SER A 224 -7.39 -14.20 -8.71
CA SER A 224 -7.70 -13.58 -9.95
C SER A 224 -9.21 -13.60 -10.12
N THR A 225 -9.82 -12.43 -10.11
CA THR A 225 -11.26 -12.25 -10.18
C THR A 225 -11.74 -12.40 -11.62
N GLY A 226 -11.99 -13.61 -12.02
CA GLY A 226 -12.84 -13.93 -13.14
C GLY A 226 -14.06 -14.67 -12.62
N SER A 227 -15.17 -14.62 -13.33
CA SER A 227 -16.25 -15.56 -13.02
C SER A 227 -15.67 -16.98 -13.05
N LEU A 228 -16.22 -17.89 -12.25
CA LEU A 228 -15.83 -19.31 -12.29
C LEU A 228 -15.94 -19.93 -13.70
N GLU A 229 -16.65 -19.26 -14.62
CA GLU A 229 -16.83 -19.63 -16.02
C GLU A 229 -15.66 -19.23 -16.93
N GLN A 230 -14.82 -18.28 -16.51
CA GLN A 230 -13.61 -17.88 -17.25
C GLN A 230 -12.48 -17.72 -16.24
N PRO A 231 -11.61 -18.76 -16.07
CA PRO A 231 -10.44 -18.60 -15.23
C PRO A 231 -9.61 -17.44 -15.79
N PRO A 232 -9.32 -16.45 -14.94
CA PRO A 232 -8.58 -15.29 -15.38
C PRO A 232 -7.18 -15.72 -15.82
N ALA A 233 -6.62 -15.00 -16.78
CA ALA A 233 -5.23 -15.14 -17.12
C ALA A 233 -4.40 -14.89 -15.85
N HIS A 234 -3.62 -15.88 -15.44
CA HIS A 234 -2.74 -15.77 -14.27
C HIS A 234 -1.75 -14.64 -14.54
N ASN A 235 -1.92 -13.53 -13.82
CA ASN A 235 -0.96 -12.45 -13.92
C ASN A 235 0.29 -12.79 -13.11
N ILE A 236 1.24 -13.43 -13.79
CA ILE A 236 2.52 -13.89 -13.22
C ILE A 236 3.48 -12.74 -12.86
N LEU A 237 3.16 -11.50 -13.23
CA LEU A 237 4.00 -10.35 -12.94
C LEU A 237 3.55 -9.63 -11.66
N THR A 238 2.25 -9.60 -11.38
CA THR A 238 1.71 -8.74 -10.32
C THR A 238 1.72 -9.43 -8.96
N GLN A 239 2.29 -8.75 -7.98
CA GLN A 239 2.23 -9.11 -6.57
C GLN A 239 1.68 -7.96 -5.74
N SER A 240 0.82 -8.27 -4.77
CA SER A 240 0.42 -7.32 -3.73
C SER A 240 1.49 -7.25 -2.64
N GLY A 241 1.65 -6.09 -2.03
CA GLY A 241 2.65 -5.90 -0.99
C GLY A 241 2.44 -4.60 -0.20
N PRO A 242 3.23 -4.41 0.87
CA PRO A 242 3.12 -3.24 1.73
C PRO A 242 3.73 -1.97 1.13
N ILE A 243 3.11 -0.84 1.46
CA ILE A 243 3.69 0.51 1.34
C ILE A 243 3.57 1.17 2.72
N THR A 244 4.70 1.63 3.28
CA THR A 244 4.81 2.09 4.66
C THR A 244 5.87 3.19 4.79
N ARG A 245 6.01 3.80 5.97
CA ARG A 245 7.10 4.74 6.23
C ARG A 245 8.36 4.07 6.75
N SER A 246 8.25 2.89 7.36
CA SER A 246 9.38 2.16 7.92
C SER A 246 9.46 0.72 7.41
N VAL A 247 10.68 0.14 7.44
CA VAL A 247 10.91 -1.28 7.14
C VAL A 247 10.17 -2.18 8.13
N GLU A 248 10.14 -1.79 9.39
CA GLU A 248 9.48 -2.53 10.46
C GLU A 248 7.97 -2.66 10.21
N ASP A 249 7.30 -1.55 9.86
CA ASP A 249 5.87 -1.56 9.54
C ASP A 249 5.58 -2.40 8.28
N ALA A 250 6.49 -2.37 7.28
CA ALA A 250 6.38 -3.21 6.10
C ALA A 250 6.50 -4.70 6.44
N ALA A 251 7.42 -5.07 7.34
CA ALA A 251 7.58 -6.43 7.81
C ALA A 251 6.34 -6.93 8.58
N ILE A 252 5.75 -6.09 9.44
CA ILE A 252 4.51 -6.41 10.15
C ILE A 252 3.37 -6.65 9.14
N LEU A 253 3.19 -5.75 8.19
CA LEU A 253 2.13 -5.91 7.18
C LEU A 253 2.40 -7.12 6.28
N LEU A 254 3.64 -7.37 5.89
CA LEU A 254 4.00 -8.54 5.07
C LEU A 254 3.77 -9.85 5.81
N ASN A 255 4.00 -9.91 7.14
CA ASN A 255 3.64 -11.07 7.98
C ASN A 255 2.13 -11.36 7.95
N VAL A 256 1.30 -10.32 7.83
CA VAL A 256 -0.16 -10.46 7.72
C VAL A 256 -0.57 -10.93 6.33
N LEU A 257 0.02 -10.35 5.29
CA LEU A 257 -0.37 -10.59 3.90
C LEU A 257 0.16 -11.91 3.35
N SER A 258 1.31 -12.41 3.83
CA SER A 258 1.99 -13.58 3.29
C SER A 258 1.41 -14.91 3.79
N GLY A 259 1.79 -15.97 3.10
CA GLY A 259 1.40 -17.36 3.39
C GLY A 259 0.54 -17.95 2.30
N SER A 260 0.54 -19.30 2.18
CA SER A 260 -0.18 -20.02 1.14
C SER A 260 -1.70 -19.83 1.23
N ASP A 261 -2.35 -19.91 0.07
CA ASP A 261 -3.81 -19.97 -0.05
C ASP A 261 -4.17 -20.85 -1.25
N THR A 262 -5.00 -21.86 -1.05
CA THR A 262 -5.37 -22.83 -2.08
C THR A 262 -6.20 -22.27 -3.22
N ARG A 263 -6.70 -21.04 -3.06
CA ARG A 263 -7.42 -20.30 -4.10
C ARG A 263 -6.49 -19.68 -5.15
N ASP A 264 -5.19 -19.55 -4.81
CA ASP A 264 -4.15 -19.04 -5.72
C ASP A 264 -3.19 -20.16 -6.13
N LEU A 265 -3.24 -20.57 -7.39
CA LEU A 265 -2.37 -21.62 -7.94
C LEU A 265 -0.88 -21.22 -7.95
N ALA A 266 -0.56 -19.92 -7.92
CA ALA A 266 0.81 -19.43 -7.84
C ALA A 266 1.33 -19.36 -6.39
N SER A 267 0.47 -19.60 -5.40
CA SER A 267 0.83 -19.52 -4.00
C SER A 267 1.52 -20.82 -3.54
N PRO A 268 2.85 -20.85 -3.39
CA PRO A 268 3.56 -22.04 -2.96
C PRO A 268 3.32 -22.33 -1.48
N ILE A 269 3.38 -23.60 -1.11
CA ILE A 269 3.44 -24.00 0.31
C ILE A 269 4.86 -23.68 0.80
N LEU A 270 5.01 -22.54 1.42
CA LEU A 270 6.28 -22.11 2.01
C LEU A 270 6.20 -22.14 3.54
N PRO A 271 7.32 -22.37 4.23
CA PRO A 271 7.39 -22.18 5.67
C PRO A 271 6.90 -20.79 6.05
N LYS A 272 6.25 -20.69 7.20
CA LYS A 272 5.87 -19.39 7.75
C LYS A 272 7.13 -18.68 8.20
N GLU A 273 7.49 -17.60 7.53
CA GLU A 273 8.58 -16.72 7.90
C GLU A 273 8.08 -15.60 8.80
N ASN A 274 8.95 -15.08 9.66
CA ASN A 274 8.70 -13.89 10.44
C ASN A 274 9.59 -12.75 9.93
N PHE A 275 9.04 -11.93 9.04
CA PHE A 275 9.79 -10.82 8.44
C PHE A 275 10.21 -9.76 9.45
N LEU A 276 9.48 -9.65 10.58
CA LEU A 276 9.84 -8.71 11.63
C LEU A 276 11.13 -9.14 12.35
N GLU A 277 11.33 -10.43 12.60
CA GLU A 277 12.58 -10.95 13.17
C GLU A 277 13.77 -10.72 12.21
N ALA A 278 13.53 -10.75 10.90
CA ALA A 278 14.57 -10.46 9.92
C ALA A 278 15.09 -9.03 10.01
N CYS A 279 14.30 -8.08 10.54
CA CYS A 279 14.74 -6.70 10.75
C CYS A 279 15.76 -6.55 11.88
N GLU A 280 15.87 -7.53 12.77
CA GLU A 280 16.81 -7.56 13.89
C GLU A 280 18.12 -8.28 13.54
N GLY A 281 18.25 -8.73 12.30
CA GLY A 281 19.40 -9.48 11.82
C GLY A 281 20.70 -8.65 11.79
N ASN A 282 21.84 -9.35 11.96
CA ASN A 282 23.16 -8.74 11.80
C ASN A 282 23.55 -8.71 10.33
N VAL A 283 23.87 -7.53 9.81
CA VAL A 283 24.31 -7.32 8.42
C VAL A 283 25.84 -7.29 8.25
N LYS A 284 26.59 -7.38 9.35
CA LYS A 284 28.06 -7.37 9.33
C LYS A 284 28.59 -8.51 8.45
N ASN A 285 29.58 -8.18 7.62
CA ASN A 285 30.24 -9.08 6.67
C ASN A 285 29.36 -9.48 5.46
N LEU A 286 28.21 -8.88 5.25
CA LEU A 286 27.49 -9.06 3.99
C LEU A 286 28.26 -8.43 2.82
N ARG A 287 28.34 -9.14 1.71
CA ARG A 287 28.85 -8.62 0.44
C ARG A 287 27.69 -8.06 -0.38
N ILE A 288 27.80 -6.81 -0.77
CA ILE A 288 26.74 -6.07 -1.48
C ILE A 288 27.30 -5.64 -2.83
N GLY A 289 26.69 -6.10 -3.92
CA GLY A 289 26.93 -5.61 -5.27
C GLY A 289 26.01 -4.44 -5.58
N TRP A 290 26.54 -3.30 -5.97
CA TRP A 290 25.78 -2.17 -6.50
C TRP A 290 26.04 -2.04 -7.99
N THR A 291 24.98 -1.82 -8.78
CA THR A 291 25.09 -1.56 -10.22
C THR A 291 24.38 -0.25 -10.57
N PRO A 292 25.01 0.62 -11.40
CA PRO A 292 24.40 1.90 -11.76
C PRO A 292 23.15 1.77 -12.64
N ASP A 293 23.15 0.78 -13.56
CA ASP A 293 22.22 0.77 -14.69
C ASP A 293 21.81 -0.63 -15.20
N PHE A 294 22.26 -1.69 -14.50
CA PHE A 294 22.13 -3.08 -14.93
C PHE A 294 22.70 -3.37 -16.34
N GLY A 295 23.48 -2.44 -16.90
CA GLY A 295 24.10 -2.53 -18.22
C GLY A 295 23.18 -2.17 -19.40
N TYR A 296 21.97 -1.69 -19.16
CA TYR A 296 21.02 -1.35 -20.26
C TYR A 296 20.11 -0.15 -20.01
N THR A 297 19.98 0.35 -18.78
CA THR A 297 18.99 1.38 -18.45
C THR A 297 19.68 2.72 -18.21
N PRO A 298 19.37 3.80 -18.96
CA PRO A 298 19.85 5.13 -18.63
C PRO A 298 19.25 5.56 -17.27
N VAL A 299 20.10 6.08 -16.38
CA VAL A 299 19.70 6.57 -15.06
C VAL A 299 20.19 8.00 -14.92
N ASP A 300 19.35 8.86 -14.35
CA ASP A 300 19.70 10.25 -14.06
C ASP A 300 20.89 10.37 -13.10
N ASP A 301 21.80 11.31 -13.36
CA ASP A 301 23.04 11.47 -12.60
C ASP A 301 22.80 11.75 -11.11
N GLU A 302 21.75 12.49 -10.75
CA GLU A 302 21.39 12.76 -9.36
C GLU A 302 20.92 11.47 -8.67
N VAL A 303 20.13 10.64 -9.36
CA VAL A 303 19.69 9.33 -8.85
C VAL A 303 20.88 8.39 -8.69
N LEU A 304 21.80 8.33 -9.65
CA LEU A 304 23.03 7.55 -9.56
C LEU A 304 23.85 7.93 -8.34
N LYS A 305 24.06 9.23 -8.14
CA LYS A 305 24.81 9.75 -7.00
C LYS A 305 24.19 9.34 -5.67
N ILE A 306 22.89 9.60 -5.50
CA ILE A 306 22.18 9.34 -4.24
C ILE A 306 22.13 7.83 -3.94
N THR A 307 21.91 6.99 -4.94
CA THR A 307 21.85 5.54 -4.75
C THR A 307 23.22 4.94 -4.46
N LYS A 308 24.29 5.46 -5.08
CA LYS A 308 25.67 5.06 -4.78
C LYS A 308 26.06 5.44 -3.35
N GLU A 309 25.79 6.68 -2.93
CA GLU A 309 26.06 7.14 -1.56
C GLU A 309 25.28 6.30 -0.54
N SER A 310 24.03 5.96 -0.83
CA SER A 310 23.21 5.09 0.02
C SER A 310 23.77 3.67 0.11
N ALA A 311 24.24 3.10 -1.00
CA ALA A 311 24.87 1.78 -1.00
C ALA A 311 26.17 1.79 -0.16
N LEU A 312 27.03 2.79 -0.37
CA LEU A 312 28.29 2.93 0.38
C LEU A 312 28.07 3.16 1.88
N SER A 313 26.96 3.77 2.28
CA SER A 313 26.63 3.96 3.72
C SER A 313 26.51 2.64 4.50
N LEU A 314 26.23 1.52 3.81
CA LEU A 314 26.17 0.19 4.42
C LEU A 314 27.53 -0.32 4.92
N GLU A 315 28.63 0.25 4.42
CA GLU A 315 29.98 -0.07 4.93
C GLU A 315 30.14 0.34 6.40
N SER A 316 29.47 1.40 6.83
CA SER A 316 29.45 1.82 8.23
C SER A 316 28.80 0.79 9.17
N LEU A 317 27.98 -0.11 8.63
CA LEU A 317 27.35 -1.23 9.33
C LEU A 317 28.21 -2.52 9.26
N GLY A 318 29.39 -2.46 8.62
CA GLY A 318 30.31 -3.58 8.47
C GLY A 318 30.04 -4.47 7.26
N CYS A 319 29.29 -3.97 6.27
CA CYS A 319 29.16 -4.60 4.97
C CYS A 319 30.38 -4.31 4.09
N SER A 320 30.60 -5.11 3.04
CA SER A 320 31.50 -4.82 1.94
C SER A 320 30.67 -4.45 0.72
N VAL A 321 30.90 -3.25 0.16
CA VAL A 321 30.15 -2.76 -1.01
C VAL A 321 31.09 -2.69 -2.21
N GLU A 322 30.72 -3.33 -3.31
CA GLU A 322 31.51 -3.36 -4.55
C GLU A 322 30.60 -2.91 -5.71
N GLU A 323 31.17 -2.11 -6.62
CA GLU A 323 30.48 -1.83 -7.88
C GLU A 323 30.53 -3.09 -8.75
N SER A 324 29.37 -3.58 -9.16
CA SER A 324 29.22 -4.80 -9.93
C SER A 324 29.16 -4.48 -11.42
N ASP A 325 29.87 -5.26 -12.22
CA ASP A 325 29.80 -5.26 -13.68
C ASP A 325 28.61 -6.07 -14.24
N LEU A 326 27.63 -6.39 -13.40
CA LEU A 326 26.44 -7.14 -13.78
C LEU A 326 25.73 -6.48 -14.95
N LYS A 327 25.68 -7.20 -16.06
CA LYS A 327 24.93 -6.81 -17.25
C LYS A 327 23.77 -7.77 -17.48
N LEU A 328 22.58 -7.24 -17.38
CA LEU A 328 21.37 -7.99 -17.68
C LEU A 328 20.99 -7.79 -19.15
N VAL A 329 20.37 -8.81 -19.74
CA VAL A 329 19.72 -8.64 -21.04
C VAL A 329 18.51 -7.72 -20.85
N ASN A 330 18.39 -6.70 -21.70
CA ASN A 330 17.27 -5.77 -21.64
C ASN A 330 15.93 -6.52 -21.76
N PRO A 331 15.09 -6.56 -20.71
CA PRO A 331 13.87 -7.34 -20.71
C PRO A 331 12.66 -6.62 -21.35
N THR A 332 12.84 -5.39 -21.84
CA THR A 332 11.74 -4.50 -22.23
C THR A 332 10.81 -5.15 -23.24
N GLU A 333 11.34 -5.76 -24.30
CA GLU A 333 10.51 -6.39 -25.34
C GLU A 333 9.67 -7.54 -24.78
N HIS A 334 10.28 -8.41 -23.97
CA HIS A 334 9.58 -9.54 -23.35
C HIS A 334 8.53 -9.05 -22.34
N PHE A 335 8.87 -8.04 -21.54
CA PHE A 335 7.93 -7.42 -20.60
C PHE A 335 6.72 -6.83 -21.32
N LEU A 336 6.93 -6.05 -22.38
CA LEU A 336 5.86 -5.42 -23.14
C LEU A 336 4.94 -6.46 -23.79
N ARG A 337 5.49 -7.54 -24.34
CA ARG A 337 4.68 -8.64 -24.93
C ARG A 337 3.80 -9.31 -23.86
N ILE A 338 4.36 -9.66 -22.70
CA ILE A 338 3.59 -10.25 -21.60
C ILE A 338 2.52 -9.27 -21.13
N PHE A 339 2.89 -7.99 -20.96
CA PHE A 339 2.00 -6.95 -20.47
C PHE A 339 0.82 -6.72 -21.43
N ALA A 340 1.08 -6.65 -22.74
CA ALA A 340 0.04 -6.56 -23.77
C ALA A 340 -0.93 -7.75 -23.72
N CYS A 341 -0.41 -8.98 -23.55
CA CYS A 341 -1.27 -10.17 -23.39
C CYS A 341 -2.15 -10.09 -22.14
N LEU A 342 -1.63 -9.55 -21.04
CA LEU A 342 -2.38 -9.37 -19.79
C LEU A 342 -3.49 -8.31 -19.94
N ILE A 343 -3.20 -7.21 -20.63
CA ILE A 343 -4.20 -6.17 -20.95
C ILE A 343 -5.30 -6.75 -21.85
N ALA A 344 -4.92 -7.43 -22.93
CA ALA A 344 -5.88 -8.07 -23.83
C ALA A 344 -6.75 -9.13 -23.15
N GLY A 345 -6.17 -9.89 -22.22
CA GLY A 345 -6.91 -10.86 -21.39
C GLY A 345 -7.94 -10.17 -20.48
N SER A 346 -7.56 -9.08 -19.86
CA SER A 346 -8.46 -8.27 -19.02
C SER A 346 -9.60 -7.65 -19.83
N ARG A 347 -9.30 -7.22 -21.07
CA ARG A 347 -10.28 -6.65 -22.00
C ARG A 347 -11.32 -7.68 -22.46
N ASN A 348 -10.91 -8.94 -22.66
CA ASN A 348 -11.86 -10.02 -22.98
C ASN A 348 -12.86 -10.29 -21.83
N ALA A 349 -12.45 -10.14 -20.59
CA ALA A 349 -13.33 -10.18 -19.43
C ALA A 349 -14.28 -8.96 -19.35
N SER A 350 -13.95 -7.88 -20.06
CA SER A 350 -14.64 -6.59 -20.04
C SER A 350 -15.46 -6.31 -21.31
N LYS A 351 -15.82 -7.33 -22.08
CA LYS A 351 -16.48 -7.20 -23.41
C LYS A 351 -17.78 -6.37 -23.44
N ASN A 352 -18.38 -6.11 -22.29
CA ASN A 352 -19.61 -5.36 -22.15
C ASN A 352 -19.40 -3.94 -21.60
N LEU A 353 -18.15 -3.47 -21.48
CA LEU A 353 -17.88 -2.11 -21.00
C LEU A 353 -18.10 -1.09 -22.12
N ASP A 354 -18.70 0.04 -21.76
CA ASP A 354 -18.80 1.21 -22.63
C ASP A 354 -17.40 1.86 -22.78
N LEU A 355 -16.84 1.78 -23.99
CA LEU A 355 -15.51 2.31 -24.28
C LEU A 355 -15.39 3.82 -23.97
N ASN A 356 -16.51 4.58 -24.07
CA ASN A 356 -16.49 6.01 -23.73
C ASN A 356 -16.25 6.29 -22.23
N GLN A 357 -16.33 5.27 -21.40
CA GLN A 357 -16.04 5.35 -19.95
C GLN A 357 -14.61 4.92 -19.61
N LEU A 358 -13.80 4.56 -20.60
CA LEU A 358 -12.42 4.16 -20.42
C LEU A 358 -11.48 5.29 -20.83
N THR A 359 -10.30 5.34 -20.21
CA THR A 359 -9.20 6.20 -20.62
C THR A 359 -8.63 5.78 -21.98
N ASP A 360 -8.01 6.71 -22.72
CA ASP A 360 -7.42 6.42 -24.04
C ASP A 360 -6.44 5.24 -23.97
N TYR A 361 -5.56 5.21 -22.98
CA TYR A 361 -4.60 4.11 -22.80
C TYR A 361 -5.25 2.77 -22.44
N ALA A 362 -6.45 2.75 -21.87
CA ALA A 362 -7.22 1.52 -21.64
C ALA A 362 -8.04 1.10 -22.86
N GLN A 363 -8.33 2.03 -23.78
CA GLN A 363 -8.99 1.74 -25.06
C GLN A 363 -8.02 1.17 -26.09
N GLU A 364 -6.78 1.68 -26.11
CA GLU A 364 -5.75 1.31 -27.10
C GLU A 364 -5.04 -0.03 -26.78
N GLY A 365 -5.00 -0.46 -25.52
CA GLY A 365 -4.40 -1.73 -25.06
C GLY A 365 -5.32 -2.90 -25.28
#